data_e859599b9b53cddd59fcca85caa6f278
#
_entry.id   e859599b9b53cddd59fcca85caa6f278
#
_cell.length_a   1.000
_cell.length_b   1.000
_cell.length_c   1.000
_cell.angle_alpha   90.00
_cell.angle_beta   90.00
_cell.angle_gamma   90.00
#
_symmetry.space_group_name_H-M   'P 1'
#
loop_
_entity.id
_entity.type
_entity.pdbx_description
1 polymer ?
#
loop_
_entity_poly.entity_id
_entity_poly.type
_entity_poly.pdbx_seq_one_letter_code
_entity_poly.pdbx_strand_id
1 'polypeptide(L)'
;RRIQLNFTRAKLTSGMLAASLLAFSTTSSAVDLTVYTAVEAEDLPRYAETFNKDHPDINIKWVRDSTGIITAKLLAEKNNPQADVVWGLAGSSMMIMKSEGMLEPYTPKGIENLDDKFYDSDSPTSWVGMDAWVAAVCVNTIEVEAKGLPMPASWKDLTDPVYKGHLIMPNPNSSGTGFLDVSSWLQMFGEEGGWAFMDALHKNMFRYTHSGSAPCKLAASGETPIGISYAFRGARSKAAGAPIEIIVPEEGVGWEMEGFVIIAGTENLEAAKTLMDWSISKTAMEMYNGTFAVVSYKGMAKPVEHFPPELLDKMIVNDFEFAANNRKAILAEWQKRYDSKSD
;
A
#
# COMPACT_ATOMS: atom_id res chain seq x y z
N ARG A 1 -35.89 40.12 -96.47
CA ARG A 1 -35.07 39.04 -95.93
C ARG A 1 -35.18 39.07 -94.44
N ARG A 2 -35.86 38.04 -93.88
CA ARG A 2 -36.07 37.89 -92.42
C ARG A 2 -34.87 37.07 -91.89
N ILE A 3 -34.26 37.57 -90.81
CA ILE A 3 -33.23 36.84 -90.05
C ILE A 3 -33.97 36.29 -88.84
N GLN A 4 -33.97 34.93 -88.67
CA GLN A 4 -34.49 34.28 -87.49
C GLN A 4 -33.38 34.16 -86.45
N LEU A 5 -33.67 34.64 -85.27
CA LEU A 5 -32.80 34.45 -84.12
C LEU A 5 -33.22 33.22 -83.32
N ASN A 6 -32.35 32.21 -83.29
CA ASN A 6 -32.57 31.00 -82.47
C ASN A 6 -32.10 31.27 -81.04
N PHE A 7 -33.01 31.18 -80.09
CA PHE A 7 -32.68 31.18 -78.65
C PHE A 7 -32.39 29.74 -78.19
N THR A 8 -31.16 29.47 -77.83
CA THR A 8 -30.73 28.24 -77.21
C THR A 8 -30.95 28.34 -75.72
N ARG A 9 -31.83 27.49 -75.14
CA ARG A 9 -32.03 27.39 -73.69
C ARG A 9 -30.86 26.70 -73.04
N ALA A 10 -30.14 27.40 -72.16
CA ALA A 10 -29.14 26.85 -71.23
C ALA A 10 -29.87 26.16 -70.06
N LYS A 11 -29.63 24.86 -69.85
CA LYS A 11 -30.08 24.15 -68.66
C LYS A 11 -29.10 24.46 -67.53
N LEU A 12 -29.58 25.11 -66.47
CA LEU A 12 -28.88 25.17 -65.20
C LEU A 12 -28.98 23.82 -64.50
N THR A 13 -27.87 23.12 -64.40
CA THR A 13 -27.74 21.97 -63.49
C THR A 13 -27.30 22.48 -62.14
N SER A 14 -28.20 22.38 -61.15
CA SER A 14 -27.91 22.61 -59.72
C SER A 14 -27.01 21.50 -59.20
N GLY A 15 -25.73 21.78 -59.04
CA GLY A 15 -24.81 20.91 -58.32
C GLY A 15 -25.06 21.00 -56.81
N MET A 16 -25.63 20.01 -56.19
CA MET A 16 -25.68 19.83 -54.75
C MET A 16 -24.27 19.50 -54.25
N LEU A 17 -23.62 20.46 -53.59
CA LEU A 17 -22.39 20.20 -52.84
C LEU A 17 -22.76 19.46 -51.55
N ALA A 18 -22.60 18.13 -51.50
CA ALA A 18 -22.65 17.36 -50.29
C ALA A 18 -21.42 17.61 -49.48
N ALA A 19 -21.50 18.47 -48.47
CA ALA A 19 -20.44 18.64 -47.48
C ALA A 19 -20.38 17.39 -46.60
N SER A 20 -19.48 16.46 -46.88
CA SER A 20 -19.18 15.32 -46.02
C SER A 20 -18.45 15.83 -44.78
N LEU A 21 -19.17 15.95 -43.67
CA LEU A 21 -18.57 16.09 -42.34
C LEU A 21 -17.83 14.76 -42.03
N LEU A 22 -16.55 14.73 -42.27
CA LEU A 22 -15.66 13.74 -41.70
C LEU A 22 -15.60 14.00 -40.20
N ALA A 23 -16.41 13.27 -39.40
CA ALA A 23 -16.22 13.15 -37.98
C ALA A 23 -14.88 12.44 -37.75
N PHE A 24 -13.85 13.20 -37.45
CA PHE A 24 -12.61 12.65 -36.89
C PHE A 24 -12.98 12.10 -35.51
N SER A 25 -13.30 10.82 -35.42
CA SER A 25 -13.24 10.10 -34.16
C SER A 25 -11.80 10.06 -33.75
N THR A 26 -11.37 10.97 -32.90
CA THR A 26 -10.12 10.87 -32.18
C THR A 26 -10.25 9.62 -31.30
N THR A 27 -9.74 8.49 -31.76
CA THR A 27 -9.47 7.37 -30.86
C THR A 27 -8.44 7.89 -29.86
N SER A 28 -8.91 8.27 -28.68
CA SER A 28 -8.01 8.51 -27.55
C SER A 28 -7.25 7.21 -27.32
N SER A 29 -5.98 7.22 -27.61
CA SER A 29 -5.11 6.10 -27.23
C SER A 29 -5.12 6.02 -25.71
N ALA A 30 -5.32 4.81 -25.18
CA ALA A 30 -5.24 4.61 -23.75
C ALA A 30 -3.87 5.06 -23.22
N VAL A 31 -3.88 5.78 -22.10
CA VAL A 31 -2.67 6.25 -21.42
C VAL A 31 -2.13 5.14 -20.53
N ASP A 32 -0.86 4.78 -20.69
CA ASP A 32 -0.18 3.85 -19.79
C ASP A 32 0.39 4.61 -18.58
N LEU A 33 -0.09 4.32 -17.37
CA LEU A 33 0.50 4.81 -16.13
C LEU A 33 1.41 3.75 -15.51
N THR A 34 2.66 4.10 -15.27
CA THR A 34 3.60 3.28 -14.50
C THR A 34 3.37 3.49 -13.01
N VAL A 35 2.82 2.48 -12.35
CA VAL A 35 2.39 2.52 -10.95
C VAL A 35 3.29 1.66 -10.09
N TYR A 36 4.05 2.28 -9.19
CA TYR A 36 4.84 1.56 -8.19
C TYR A 36 3.97 1.26 -6.97
N THR A 37 4.12 0.06 -6.41
CA THR A 37 3.24 -0.40 -5.32
C THR A 37 3.90 -1.42 -4.40
N ALA A 38 3.47 -1.43 -3.15
CA ALA A 38 3.76 -2.50 -2.19
C ALA A 38 2.50 -3.33 -1.81
N VAL A 39 1.34 -3.02 -2.39
CA VAL A 39 0.10 -3.79 -2.23
C VAL A 39 0.36 -5.26 -2.56
N GLU A 40 -0.32 -6.17 -1.87
CA GLU A 40 -0.23 -7.60 -2.14
C GLU A 40 -0.55 -7.92 -3.60
N ALA A 41 0.31 -8.72 -4.25
CA ALA A 41 0.21 -9.01 -5.68
C ALA A 41 -1.16 -9.61 -6.08
N GLU A 42 -1.77 -10.35 -5.17
CA GLU A 42 -3.08 -10.98 -5.35
C GLU A 42 -4.25 -9.96 -5.40
N ASP A 43 -4.04 -8.73 -4.92
CA ASP A 43 -5.06 -7.67 -4.92
C ASP A 43 -4.97 -6.75 -6.15
N LEU A 44 -3.83 -6.69 -6.84
CA LEU A 44 -3.59 -5.77 -7.96
C LEU A 44 -4.59 -5.91 -9.11
N PRO A 45 -4.99 -7.14 -9.53
CA PRO A 45 -6.01 -7.28 -10.56
C PRO A 45 -7.33 -6.61 -10.17
N ARG A 46 -7.78 -6.80 -8.93
CA ARG A 46 -9.01 -6.19 -8.41
C ARG A 46 -8.93 -4.67 -8.39
N TYR A 47 -7.78 -4.09 -8.02
CA TYR A 47 -7.55 -2.65 -8.02
C TYR A 47 -7.67 -2.07 -9.43
N ALA A 48 -6.94 -2.65 -10.39
CA ALA A 48 -6.97 -2.21 -11.78
C ALA A 48 -8.38 -2.39 -12.40
N GLU A 49 -9.01 -3.55 -12.23
CA GLU A 49 -10.34 -3.84 -12.78
C GLU A 49 -11.41 -2.90 -12.22
N THR A 50 -11.34 -2.56 -10.92
CA THR A 50 -12.32 -1.67 -10.30
C THR A 50 -12.13 -0.25 -10.82
N PHE A 51 -10.91 0.24 -10.93
CA PHE A 51 -10.60 1.54 -11.51
C PHE A 51 -10.99 1.62 -12.99
N ASN A 52 -10.66 0.62 -13.79
CA ASN A 52 -10.90 0.63 -15.23
C ASN A 52 -12.38 0.54 -15.62
N LYS A 53 -13.31 0.21 -14.69
CA LYS A 53 -14.75 0.35 -14.93
C LYS A 53 -15.16 1.80 -15.14
N ASP A 54 -14.50 2.71 -14.42
CA ASP A 54 -14.78 4.16 -14.48
C ASP A 54 -13.85 4.87 -15.49
N HIS A 55 -12.63 4.35 -15.68
CA HIS A 55 -11.58 4.96 -16.50
C HIS A 55 -10.93 3.92 -17.45
N PRO A 56 -11.65 3.45 -18.48
CA PRO A 56 -11.15 2.43 -19.40
C PRO A 56 -10.05 2.93 -20.35
N ASP A 57 -9.81 4.24 -20.39
CA ASP A 57 -8.80 4.93 -21.18
C ASP A 57 -7.43 5.07 -20.46
N ILE A 58 -7.30 4.57 -19.21
CA ILE A 58 -6.07 4.59 -18.44
C ILE A 58 -5.67 3.15 -18.12
N ASN A 59 -4.51 2.71 -18.62
CA ASN A 59 -3.95 1.39 -18.32
C ASN A 59 -2.96 1.47 -17.16
N ILE A 60 -3.12 0.61 -16.16
CA ILE A 60 -2.19 0.52 -15.03
C ILE A 60 -1.07 -0.47 -15.36
N LYS A 61 0.19 0.00 -15.32
CA LYS A 61 1.39 -0.82 -15.47
C LYS A 61 2.08 -0.96 -14.11
N TRP A 62 1.84 -2.08 -13.47
CA TRP A 62 2.34 -2.32 -12.12
C TRP A 62 3.84 -2.62 -12.08
N VAL A 63 4.54 -1.97 -11.15
CA VAL A 63 5.87 -2.36 -10.67
C VAL A 63 5.74 -2.62 -9.18
N ARG A 64 5.80 -3.90 -8.82
CA ARG A 64 5.48 -4.35 -7.45
C ARG A 64 6.69 -4.99 -6.77
N ASP A 65 6.96 -4.57 -5.54
CA ASP A 65 7.82 -5.26 -4.57
C ASP A 65 7.40 -4.87 -3.14
N SER A 66 8.08 -5.38 -2.13
CA SER A 66 7.89 -4.97 -0.73
C SER A 66 8.31 -3.51 -0.52
N THR A 67 7.70 -2.85 0.48
CA THR A 67 7.83 -1.40 0.72
C THR A 67 9.27 -0.91 0.74
N GLY A 68 10.17 -1.64 1.43
CA GLY A 68 11.57 -1.23 1.53
C GLY A 68 12.27 -1.21 0.17
N ILE A 69 11.99 -2.19 -0.68
CA ILE A 69 12.56 -2.30 -2.03
C ILE A 69 12.00 -1.20 -2.95
N ILE A 70 10.68 -0.98 -2.94
CA ILE A 70 10.04 0.10 -3.71
C ILE A 70 10.57 1.46 -3.26
N THR A 71 10.71 1.69 -1.96
CA THR A 71 11.28 2.95 -1.42
C THR A 71 12.72 3.16 -1.90
N ALA A 72 13.55 2.14 -1.80
CA ALA A 72 14.95 2.20 -2.25
C ALA A 72 15.05 2.45 -3.76
N LYS A 73 14.18 1.79 -4.56
CA LYS A 73 14.10 1.97 -6.01
C LYS A 73 13.71 3.40 -6.37
N LEU A 74 12.67 3.94 -5.75
CA LEU A 74 12.23 5.33 -5.97
C LEU A 74 13.36 6.33 -5.66
N LEU A 75 14.04 6.18 -4.52
CA LEU A 75 15.16 7.04 -4.14
C LEU A 75 16.34 6.93 -5.12
N ALA A 76 16.65 5.74 -5.63
CA ALA A 76 17.69 5.54 -6.63
C ALA A 76 17.33 6.19 -7.97
N GLU A 77 16.06 6.27 -8.31
CA GLU A 77 15.53 6.87 -9.54
C GLU A 77 15.21 8.37 -9.40
N LYS A 78 15.47 8.99 -8.25
CA LYS A 78 15.11 10.38 -7.94
C LYS A 78 15.43 11.38 -9.06
N ASN A 79 16.58 11.24 -9.70
CA ASN A 79 17.03 12.17 -10.76
C ASN A 79 16.53 11.79 -12.17
N ASN A 80 15.91 10.62 -12.31
CA ASN A 80 15.31 10.14 -13.55
C ASN A 80 14.14 9.20 -13.22
N PRO A 81 13.03 9.72 -12.69
CA PRO A 81 11.90 8.93 -12.26
C PRO A 81 11.33 8.05 -13.37
N GLN A 82 11.00 6.81 -13.03
CA GLN A 82 10.37 5.86 -13.94
C GLN A 82 8.90 5.63 -13.61
N ALA A 83 8.49 5.97 -12.40
CA ALA A 83 7.10 5.88 -11.96
C ALA A 83 6.36 7.18 -12.28
N ASP A 84 5.10 7.07 -12.69
CA ASP A 84 4.18 8.20 -12.76
C ASP A 84 3.55 8.48 -11.39
N VAL A 85 3.16 7.41 -10.71
CA VAL A 85 2.52 7.45 -9.41
C VAL A 85 2.99 6.30 -8.52
N VAL A 86 2.77 6.47 -7.23
CA VAL A 86 2.84 5.36 -6.26
C VAL A 86 1.44 5.18 -5.69
N TRP A 87 0.94 3.95 -5.73
CA TRP A 87 -0.38 3.58 -5.21
C TRP A 87 -0.26 2.38 -4.29
N GLY A 88 -0.41 2.60 -2.99
CA GLY A 88 -0.24 1.60 -1.94
C GLY A 88 1.22 1.45 -1.50
N LEU A 89 1.74 2.49 -0.85
CA LEU A 89 3.03 2.47 -0.17
C LEU A 89 2.87 3.06 1.23
N ALA A 90 3.70 2.60 2.15
CA ALA A 90 3.67 3.06 3.55
C ALA A 90 3.82 4.58 3.66
N GLY A 91 3.03 5.20 4.55
CA GLY A 91 3.05 6.65 4.79
C GLY A 91 4.42 7.18 5.19
N SER A 92 5.15 6.44 6.03
CA SER A 92 6.54 6.78 6.39
C SER A 92 7.46 6.89 5.18
N SER A 93 7.26 6.04 4.15
CA SER A 93 8.01 6.12 2.88
C SER A 93 7.59 7.32 2.03
N MET A 94 6.30 7.67 2.02
CA MET A 94 5.80 8.87 1.33
C MET A 94 6.39 10.15 1.93
N MET A 95 6.54 10.22 3.26
CA MET A 95 7.18 11.35 3.95
C MET A 95 8.65 11.50 3.57
N ILE A 96 9.38 10.39 3.40
CA ILE A 96 10.76 10.43 2.88
C ILE A 96 10.77 11.02 1.46
N MET A 97 9.92 10.53 0.56
CA MET A 97 9.85 11.06 -0.80
C MET A 97 9.49 12.55 -0.83
N LYS A 98 8.58 13.00 0.06
CA LYS A 98 8.25 14.41 0.23
C LYS A 98 9.47 15.22 0.65
N SER A 99 10.21 14.78 1.65
CA SER A 99 11.41 15.48 2.16
C SER A 99 12.53 15.55 1.11
N GLU A 100 12.55 14.58 0.18
CA GLU A 100 13.49 14.53 -0.94
C GLU A 100 13.02 15.34 -2.17
N GLY A 101 11.86 16.01 -2.12
CA GLY A 101 11.32 16.83 -3.20
C GLY A 101 10.91 16.03 -4.44
N MET A 102 10.45 14.80 -4.25
CA MET A 102 10.13 13.86 -5.34
C MET A 102 8.65 13.87 -5.74
N LEU A 103 7.80 14.62 -5.02
CA LEU A 103 6.35 14.57 -5.18
C LEU A 103 5.83 15.77 -5.96
N GLU A 104 4.85 15.53 -6.84
CA GLU A 104 4.04 16.56 -7.48
C GLU A 104 2.85 16.92 -6.58
N PRO A 105 2.77 18.14 -6.05
CA PRO A 105 1.68 18.53 -5.17
C PRO A 105 0.35 18.62 -5.92
N TYR A 106 -0.65 17.94 -5.42
CA TYR A 106 -2.01 17.98 -5.96
C TYR A 106 -3.02 17.69 -4.86
N THR A 107 -3.99 18.57 -4.66
CA THR A 107 -5.11 18.35 -3.73
C THR A 107 -6.23 17.62 -4.47
N PRO A 108 -6.47 16.32 -4.20
CA PRO A 108 -7.49 15.57 -4.91
C PRO A 108 -8.89 15.99 -4.52
N LYS A 109 -9.84 15.80 -5.44
CA LYS A 109 -11.25 16.08 -5.22
C LYS A 109 -11.81 15.13 -4.16
N GLY A 110 -12.52 15.68 -3.19
CA GLY A 110 -13.13 14.89 -2.11
C GLY A 110 -12.23 14.66 -0.91
N ILE A 111 -11.05 15.28 -0.86
CA ILE A 111 -10.11 15.18 0.27
C ILE A 111 -10.75 15.54 1.62
N GLU A 112 -11.73 16.47 1.64
CA GLU A 112 -12.46 16.87 2.83
C GLU A 112 -13.28 15.75 3.48
N ASN A 113 -13.51 14.66 2.75
CA ASN A 113 -14.21 13.48 3.26
C ASN A 113 -13.26 12.51 4.02
N LEU A 114 -11.96 12.70 3.90
CA LEU A 114 -10.98 11.87 4.59
C LEU A 114 -10.83 12.31 6.05
N ASP A 115 -10.46 11.37 6.91
CA ASP A 115 -9.98 11.65 8.27
C ASP A 115 -8.64 12.38 8.17
N ASP A 116 -8.47 13.45 8.94
CA ASP A 116 -7.36 14.40 8.84
C ASP A 116 -5.96 13.77 8.98
N LYS A 117 -5.86 12.60 9.60
CA LYS A 117 -4.60 11.85 9.71
C LYS A 117 -4.17 11.15 8.42
N PHE A 118 -5.07 11.07 7.41
CA PHE A 118 -4.83 10.38 6.15
C PHE A 118 -4.50 11.31 4.98
N TYR A 119 -4.09 12.52 5.22
CA TYR A 119 -3.56 13.39 4.16
C TYR A 119 -2.56 14.40 4.70
N ASP A 120 -1.71 14.85 3.80
CA ASP A 120 -0.76 15.92 4.07
C ASP A 120 -1.47 17.25 4.36
N SER A 121 -1.05 17.94 5.41
CA SER A 121 -1.61 19.24 5.79
C SER A 121 -1.18 20.40 4.91
N ASP A 122 -0.20 20.20 4.01
CA ASP A 122 0.23 21.25 3.08
C ASP A 122 -0.87 21.54 2.04
N SER A 123 -0.82 22.75 1.46
CA SER A 123 -1.74 23.15 0.39
C SER A 123 -0.94 23.75 -0.78
N PRO A 124 -0.92 23.10 -1.97
CA PRO A 124 -1.58 21.82 -2.28
C PRO A 124 -0.96 20.62 -1.55
N THR A 125 -1.79 19.58 -1.36
CA THR A 125 -1.43 18.32 -0.70
C THR A 125 -0.38 17.55 -1.50
N SER A 126 0.57 16.89 -0.84
CA SER A 126 1.58 16.07 -1.52
C SER A 126 1.29 14.57 -1.48
N TRP A 127 0.47 14.09 -0.53
CA TRP A 127 0.11 12.69 -0.39
C TRP A 127 -1.27 12.52 0.25
N VAL A 128 -1.91 11.40 -0.02
CA VAL A 128 -3.14 10.95 0.66
C VAL A 128 -2.99 9.50 1.10
N GLY A 129 -3.55 9.17 2.26
CA GLY A 129 -3.71 7.81 2.74
C GLY A 129 -5.04 7.22 2.30
N MET A 130 -5.09 5.92 2.08
CA MET A 130 -6.27 5.19 1.62
C MET A 130 -6.88 4.34 2.72
N ASP A 131 -6.04 3.62 3.43
CA ASP A 131 -6.39 2.67 4.49
C ASP A 131 -5.26 2.55 5.51
N ALA A 132 -5.47 1.74 6.54
CA ALA A 132 -4.43 1.41 7.50
C ALA A 132 -4.33 -0.10 7.70
N TRP A 133 -3.10 -0.58 7.84
CA TRP A 133 -2.78 -1.93 8.23
C TRP A 133 -2.02 -1.94 9.56
N VAL A 134 -2.20 -3.01 10.32
CA VAL A 134 -1.83 -3.05 11.73
C VAL A 134 -1.03 -4.31 12.01
N ALA A 135 0.08 -4.17 12.77
CA ALA A 135 0.91 -5.29 13.19
C ALA A 135 0.12 -6.29 14.04
N ALA A 136 0.41 -7.57 13.89
CA ALA A 136 -0.17 -8.63 14.68
C ALA A 136 0.71 -9.89 14.64
N VAL A 137 0.47 -10.81 15.56
CA VAL A 137 1.17 -12.11 15.59
C VAL A 137 0.20 -13.20 15.13
N CYS A 138 0.60 -13.93 14.08
CA CYS A 138 -0.13 -15.11 13.59
C CYS A 138 0.41 -16.37 14.28
N VAL A 139 -0.44 -17.08 15.00
CA VAL A 139 -0.08 -18.30 15.73
C VAL A 139 -0.83 -19.49 15.15
N ASN A 140 -0.10 -20.51 14.68
CA ASN A 140 -0.73 -21.77 14.27
C ASN A 140 -1.04 -22.58 15.51
N THR A 141 -2.34 -22.80 15.79
CA THR A 141 -2.81 -23.46 16.99
C THR A 141 -2.42 -24.93 17.08
N ILE A 142 -2.33 -25.62 15.93
CA ILE A 142 -1.92 -27.02 15.86
C ILE A 142 -0.42 -27.15 16.15
N GLU A 143 0.39 -26.28 15.56
CA GLU A 143 1.83 -26.32 15.72
C GLU A 143 2.28 -25.97 17.15
N VAL A 144 1.64 -24.96 17.80
CA VAL A 144 1.97 -24.60 19.18
C VAL A 144 1.56 -25.69 20.14
N GLU A 145 0.41 -26.34 19.93
CA GLU A 145 -0.03 -27.49 20.75
C GLU A 145 0.92 -28.68 20.58
N ALA A 146 1.25 -29.05 19.33
CA ALA A 146 2.15 -30.18 19.04
C ALA A 146 3.54 -30.00 19.61
N LYS A 147 4.02 -28.76 19.74
CA LYS A 147 5.34 -28.43 20.28
C LYS A 147 5.31 -28.09 21.79
N GLY A 148 4.14 -28.09 22.40
CA GLY A 148 3.97 -27.73 23.81
C GLY A 148 4.34 -26.27 24.12
N LEU A 149 4.16 -25.38 23.13
CA LEU A 149 4.42 -23.94 23.29
C LEU A 149 3.20 -23.26 23.94
N PRO A 150 3.39 -22.33 24.86
CA PRO A 150 2.28 -21.50 25.37
C PRO A 150 1.78 -20.56 24.27
N MET A 151 0.50 -20.14 24.38
CA MET A 151 -0.04 -19.08 23.53
C MET A 151 0.47 -17.73 24.03
N PRO A 152 1.16 -16.92 23.19
CA PRO A 152 1.64 -15.61 23.63
C PRO A 152 0.47 -14.62 23.75
N ALA A 153 0.54 -13.67 24.69
CA ALA A 153 -0.42 -12.59 24.87
C ALA A 153 0.23 -11.19 24.72
N SER A 154 1.54 -11.12 24.73
CA SER A 154 2.31 -9.87 24.71
C SER A 154 3.53 -9.96 23.80
N TRP A 155 4.09 -8.82 23.41
CA TRP A 155 5.40 -8.78 22.75
C TRP A 155 6.48 -9.38 23.66
N LYS A 156 6.39 -9.09 24.95
CA LYS A 156 7.36 -9.58 25.95
C LYS A 156 7.36 -11.10 26.04
N ASP A 157 6.21 -11.76 25.93
CA ASP A 157 6.16 -13.23 25.95
C ASP A 157 7.03 -13.87 24.87
N LEU A 158 7.07 -13.26 23.67
CA LEU A 158 7.87 -13.74 22.54
C LEU A 158 9.37 -13.73 22.82
N THR A 159 9.81 -13.07 23.89
CA THR A 159 11.22 -13.11 24.33
C THR A 159 11.56 -14.28 25.24
N ASP A 160 10.54 -15.05 25.69
CA ASP A 160 10.78 -16.22 26.54
C ASP A 160 11.56 -17.30 25.74
N PRO A 161 12.62 -17.89 26.32
CA PRO A 161 13.42 -18.94 25.67
C PRO A 161 12.63 -20.17 25.19
N VAL A 162 11.39 -20.37 25.66
CA VAL A 162 10.51 -21.44 25.20
C VAL A 162 10.23 -21.33 23.70
N TYR A 163 10.23 -20.13 23.13
CA TYR A 163 9.99 -19.88 21.72
C TYR A 163 11.25 -19.94 20.83
N LYS A 164 12.40 -20.36 21.37
CA LYS A 164 13.65 -20.36 20.63
C LYS A 164 13.57 -21.18 19.34
N GLY A 165 13.79 -20.51 18.19
CA GLY A 165 13.74 -21.11 16.87
C GLY A 165 12.30 -21.32 16.32
N HIS A 166 11.29 -20.74 16.98
CA HIS A 166 9.87 -20.89 16.60
C HIS A 166 9.24 -19.61 16.08
N LEU A 167 9.99 -18.51 16.04
CA LEU A 167 9.52 -17.22 15.57
C LEU A 167 10.11 -16.86 14.21
N ILE A 168 9.31 -16.27 13.36
CA ILE A 168 9.77 -15.60 12.15
C ILE A 168 9.12 -14.22 12.06
N MET A 169 9.82 -13.26 11.47
CA MET A 169 9.30 -11.92 11.18
C MET A 169 9.89 -11.39 9.87
N PRO A 170 9.30 -10.31 9.31
CA PRO A 170 9.87 -9.70 8.10
C PRO A 170 11.17 -8.95 8.41
N ASN A 171 12.10 -8.94 7.45
CA ASN A 171 13.28 -8.10 7.49
C ASN A 171 12.88 -6.63 7.26
N PRO A 172 13.20 -5.69 8.15
CA PRO A 172 12.81 -4.29 8.03
C PRO A 172 13.47 -3.56 6.86
N ASN A 173 14.58 -4.05 6.33
CA ASN A 173 15.24 -3.46 5.15
C ASN A 173 14.40 -3.66 3.88
N SER A 174 13.78 -4.83 3.71
CA SER A 174 12.95 -5.14 2.55
C SER A 174 11.47 -4.88 2.80
N SER A 175 10.96 -5.14 4.00
CA SER A 175 9.55 -5.14 4.34
C SER A 175 9.11 -3.88 5.10
N GLY A 176 8.00 -3.27 4.65
CA GLY A 176 7.32 -2.22 5.41
C GLY A 176 6.79 -2.71 6.75
N THR A 177 6.30 -3.95 6.82
CA THR A 177 5.84 -4.55 8.09
C THR A 177 7.01 -4.74 9.06
N GLY A 178 8.14 -5.27 8.60
CA GLY A 178 9.31 -5.39 9.46
C GLY A 178 9.79 -4.03 9.97
N PHE A 179 9.77 -3.00 9.12
CA PHE A 179 10.12 -1.65 9.55
C PHE A 179 9.09 -1.05 10.51
N LEU A 180 7.79 -1.27 10.28
CA LEU A 180 6.74 -0.87 11.20
C LEU A 180 6.95 -1.49 12.59
N ASP A 181 7.19 -2.79 12.66
CA ASP A 181 7.42 -3.49 13.93
C ASP A 181 8.60 -2.87 14.71
N VAL A 182 9.75 -2.74 14.06
CA VAL A 182 10.96 -2.15 14.67
C VAL A 182 10.73 -0.71 15.13
N SER A 183 10.15 0.13 14.26
CA SER A 183 9.85 1.53 14.60
C SER A 183 8.85 1.64 15.74
N SER A 184 7.82 0.79 15.77
CA SER A 184 6.81 0.79 16.81
C SER A 184 7.38 0.36 18.16
N TRP A 185 8.23 -0.66 18.20
CA TRP A 185 8.88 -1.09 19.43
C TRP A 185 9.81 -0.02 20.00
N LEU A 186 10.52 0.72 19.12
CA LEU A 186 11.32 1.88 19.57
C LEU A 186 10.44 3.01 20.13
N GLN A 187 9.27 3.24 19.55
CA GLN A 187 8.31 4.23 20.03
C GLN A 187 7.66 3.81 21.37
N MET A 188 7.29 2.52 21.50
CA MET A 188 6.63 2.00 22.71
C MET A 188 7.56 1.85 23.88
N PHE A 189 8.78 1.37 23.66
CA PHE A 189 9.72 1.01 24.73
C PHE A 189 10.86 2.02 24.90
N GLY A 190 10.92 3.05 24.06
CA GLY A 190 12.06 3.95 23.96
C GLY A 190 13.25 3.32 23.23
N GLU A 191 14.26 4.12 22.91
CA GLU A 191 15.40 3.65 22.12
C GLU A 191 16.15 2.50 22.81
N GLU A 192 16.56 2.68 24.06
CA GLU A 192 17.28 1.64 24.82
C GLU A 192 16.43 0.39 25.05
N GLY A 193 15.17 0.57 25.49
CA GLY A 193 14.24 -0.51 25.77
C GLY A 193 13.84 -1.27 24.52
N GLY A 194 13.61 -0.58 23.40
CA GLY A 194 13.28 -1.19 22.11
C GLY A 194 14.41 -2.05 21.56
N TRP A 195 15.65 -1.58 21.60
CA TRP A 195 16.80 -2.40 21.20
C TRP A 195 17.04 -3.59 22.13
N ALA A 196 16.89 -3.39 23.45
CA ALA A 196 17.01 -4.49 24.41
C ALA A 196 15.93 -5.57 24.19
N PHE A 197 14.69 -5.15 23.90
CA PHE A 197 13.62 -6.07 23.52
C PHE A 197 13.96 -6.86 22.25
N MET A 198 14.41 -6.18 21.20
CA MET A 198 14.78 -6.83 19.93
C MET A 198 15.99 -7.75 20.08
N ASP A 199 16.97 -7.44 20.92
CA ASP A 199 18.10 -8.32 21.24
C ASP A 199 17.62 -9.62 21.92
N ALA A 200 16.61 -9.54 22.78
CA ALA A 200 16.01 -10.73 23.39
C ALA A 200 15.17 -11.52 22.36
N LEU A 201 14.33 -10.85 21.59
CA LEU A 201 13.48 -11.44 20.56
C LEU A 201 14.31 -12.15 19.48
N HIS A 202 15.43 -11.56 19.03
CA HIS A 202 16.33 -12.14 18.04
C HIS A 202 16.85 -13.54 18.44
N LYS A 203 17.04 -13.81 19.72
CA LYS A 203 17.48 -15.12 20.20
C LYS A 203 16.48 -16.23 19.86
N ASN A 204 15.19 -15.86 19.79
CA ASN A 204 14.09 -16.76 19.49
C ASN A 204 13.73 -16.83 18.01
N MET A 205 14.21 -15.87 17.20
CA MET A 205 13.98 -15.88 15.76
C MET A 205 14.64 -17.06 15.08
N PHE A 206 13.89 -17.76 14.24
CA PHE A 206 14.42 -18.74 13.29
C PHE A 206 15.05 -18.02 12.10
N ARG A 207 14.31 -17.10 11.47
CA ARG A 207 14.78 -16.27 10.34
C ARG A 207 13.96 -15.00 10.14
N TYR A 208 14.49 -14.12 9.31
CA TYR A 208 13.79 -12.91 8.82
C TYR A 208 13.45 -13.08 7.34
N THR A 209 12.18 -12.83 6.97
CA THR A 209 11.67 -13.04 5.61
C THR A 209 11.69 -11.76 4.79
N HIS A 210 11.74 -11.89 3.45
CA HIS A 210 11.72 -10.75 2.54
C HIS A 210 10.43 -9.94 2.61
N SER A 211 9.26 -10.58 2.62
CA SER A 211 7.95 -9.90 2.58
C SER A 211 7.22 -9.90 3.92
N GLY A 212 6.41 -8.86 4.15
CA GLY A 212 5.61 -8.70 5.37
C GLY A 212 4.55 -9.78 5.57
N SER A 213 3.99 -10.33 4.49
CA SER A 213 2.96 -11.38 4.55
C SER A 213 3.51 -12.79 4.76
N ALA A 214 4.80 -13.01 4.45
CA ALA A 214 5.39 -14.35 4.51
C ALA A 214 5.29 -15.00 5.89
N PRO A 215 5.58 -14.33 7.02
CA PRO A 215 5.51 -14.98 8.33
C PRO A 215 4.14 -15.56 8.65
N CYS A 216 3.07 -14.78 8.38
CA CYS A 216 1.71 -15.27 8.62
C CYS A 216 1.30 -16.38 7.64
N LYS A 217 1.73 -16.32 6.37
CA LYS A 217 1.50 -17.39 5.38
C LYS A 217 2.21 -18.70 5.79
N LEU A 218 3.44 -18.61 6.28
CA LEU A 218 4.20 -19.77 6.77
C LEU A 218 3.62 -20.34 8.07
N ALA A 219 3.11 -19.49 8.95
CA ALA A 219 2.36 -19.96 10.11
C ALA A 219 1.06 -20.65 9.66
N ALA A 220 0.34 -20.10 8.69
CA ALA A 220 -0.89 -20.68 8.17
C ALA A 220 -0.68 -22.05 7.52
N SER A 221 0.45 -22.28 6.86
CA SER A 221 0.80 -23.57 6.27
C SER A 221 1.39 -24.60 7.27
N GLY A 222 1.67 -24.20 8.51
CA GLY A 222 2.29 -25.04 9.52
C GLY A 222 3.81 -25.17 9.40
N GLU A 223 4.46 -24.35 8.56
CA GLU A 223 5.94 -24.36 8.43
C GLU A 223 6.62 -23.72 9.64
N THR A 224 5.92 -22.84 10.36
CA THR A 224 6.37 -22.24 11.61
C THR A 224 5.23 -22.12 12.58
N PRO A 225 5.45 -22.25 13.90
CA PRO A 225 4.39 -22.05 14.88
C PRO A 225 3.90 -20.60 14.94
N ILE A 226 4.81 -19.61 14.83
CA ILE A 226 4.51 -18.21 15.12
C ILE A 226 5.17 -17.30 14.09
N GLY A 227 4.37 -16.42 13.49
CA GLY A 227 4.81 -15.40 12.54
C GLY A 227 4.38 -14.00 12.97
N ILE A 228 5.34 -13.08 13.15
CA ILE A 228 5.06 -11.66 13.33
C ILE A 228 4.76 -11.10 11.94
N SER A 229 3.59 -10.45 11.76
CA SER A 229 3.11 -9.99 10.47
C SER A 229 2.07 -8.87 10.66
N TYR A 230 0.94 -8.92 9.97
CA TYR A 230 -0.14 -7.95 10.09
C TYR A 230 -1.52 -8.63 10.08
N ALA A 231 -2.48 -7.97 10.74
CA ALA A 231 -3.76 -8.57 11.10
C ALA A 231 -4.60 -9.03 9.90
N PHE A 232 -4.69 -8.23 8.82
CA PHE A 232 -5.53 -8.62 7.69
C PHE A 232 -4.98 -9.87 6.94
N ARG A 233 -3.67 -10.12 6.98
CA ARG A 233 -3.10 -11.37 6.45
C ARG A 233 -3.55 -12.56 7.29
N GLY A 234 -3.52 -12.42 8.61
CA GLY A 234 -4.07 -13.40 9.54
C GLY A 234 -5.57 -13.66 9.29
N ALA A 235 -6.36 -12.61 9.17
CA ALA A 235 -7.79 -12.69 8.89
C ALA A 235 -8.08 -13.44 7.58
N ARG A 236 -7.36 -13.12 6.50
CA ARG A 236 -7.47 -13.86 5.22
C ARG A 236 -7.08 -15.34 5.35
N SER A 237 -6.01 -15.64 6.07
CA SER A 237 -5.58 -17.02 6.28
C SER A 237 -6.61 -17.81 7.08
N LYS A 238 -7.20 -17.20 8.11
CA LYS A 238 -8.27 -17.81 8.92
C LYS A 238 -9.55 -18.03 8.11
N ALA A 239 -9.94 -17.05 7.28
CA ALA A 239 -11.08 -17.17 6.35
C ALA A 239 -10.87 -18.29 5.31
N ALA A 240 -9.64 -18.56 4.92
CA ALA A 240 -9.28 -19.68 4.06
C ALA A 240 -9.22 -21.04 4.80
N GLY A 241 -9.54 -21.09 6.08
CA GLY A 241 -9.59 -22.30 6.90
C GLY A 241 -8.27 -22.68 7.57
N ALA A 242 -7.26 -21.82 7.57
CA ALA A 242 -6.02 -22.11 8.29
C ALA A 242 -6.23 -22.07 9.81
N PRO A 243 -5.55 -22.95 10.58
CA PRO A 243 -5.67 -23.01 12.04
C PRO A 243 -4.85 -21.88 12.70
N ILE A 244 -5.21 -20.62 12.40
CA ILE A 244 -4.51 -19.42 12.84
C ILE A 244 -5.32 -18.70 13.90
N GLU A 245 -4.68 -18.34 15.00
CA GLU A 245 -5.12 -17.27 15.90
C GLU A 245 -4.30 -16.01 15.63
N ILE A 246 -4.99 -14.86 15.67
CA ILE A 246 -4.39 -13.54 15.50
C ILE A 246 -4.24 -12.94 16.89
N ILE A 247 -3.01 -12.84 17.37
CA ILE A 247 -2.72 -12.29 18.69
C ILE A 247 -2.48 -10.78 18.56
N VAL A 248 -3.17 -10.04 19.39
CA VAL A 248 -2.99 -8.60 19.58
C VAL A 248 -2.23 -8.39 20.89
N PRO A 249 -0.91 -8.06 20.82
CA PRO A 249 -0.11 -7.89 22.02
C PRO A 249 -0.66 -6.85 22.99
N GLU A 250 -0.59 -7.16 24.29
CA GLU A 250 -1.18 -6.33 25.37
C GLU A 250 -0.59 -4.93 25.44
N GLU A 251 0.69 -4.76 25.11
CA GLU A 251 1.40 -3.47 25.14
C GLU A 251 0.91 -2.49 24.08
N GLY A 252 0.26 -2.99 23.06
CA GLY A 252 -0.17 -2.26 21.88
C GLY A 252 0.50 -2.72 20.60
N VAL A 253 0.04 -2.20 19.48
CA VAL A 253 0.50 -2.58 18.15
C VAL A 253 0.77 -1.37 17.28
N GLY A 254 1.84 -1.44 16.49
CA GLY A 254 2.10 -0.48 15.44
C GLY A 254 1.08 -0.56 14.31
N TRP A 255 0.88 0.55 13.65
CA TRP A 255 0.08 0.63 12.45
C TRP A 255 0.72 1.56 11.43
N GLU A 256 0.40 1.34 10.16
CA GLU A 256 0.88 2.16 9.05
C GLU A 256 -0.27 2.39 8.08
N MET A 257 -0.22 3.43 7.28
CA MET A 257 -1.18 3.63 6.21
C MET A 257 -0.60 3.20 4.86
N GLU A 258 -1.46 2.74 3.97
CA GLU A 258 -1.16 2.72 2.54
C GLU A 258 -1.62 4.04 1.93
N GLY A 259 -0.81 4.62 1.08
CA GLY A 259 -1.15 5.90 0.51
C GLY A 259 -0.79 6.03 -0.97
N PHE A 260 -1.12 7.21 -1.49
CA PHE A 260 -0.97 7.58 -2.88
C PHE A 260 -0.18 8.88 -3.02
N VAL A 261 0.75 8.91 -3.98
CA VAL A 261 1.48 10.11 -4.39
C VAL A 261 1.63 10.17 -5.90
N ILE A 262 1.73 11.39 -6.44
CA ILE A 262 2.12 11.64 -7.83
C ILE A 262 3.62 11.95 -7.83
N ILE A 263 4.37 11.34 -8.73
CA ILE A 263 5.81 11.59 -8.86
C ILE A 263 6.03 12.87 -9.68
N ALA A 264 6.88 13.76 -9.16
CA ALA A 264 7.20 15.02 -9.83
C ALA A 264 7.85 14.77 -11.20
N GLY A 265 7.38 15.52 -12.19
CA GLY A 265 7.90 15.44 -13.56
C GLY A 265 7.28 14.33 -14.42
N THR A 266 6.23 13.64 -13.96
CA THR A 266 5.48 12.71 -14.81
C THR A 266 4.94 13.40 -16.07
N GLU A 267 5.08 12.76 -17.22
CA GLU A 267 4.49 13.21 -18.48
C GLU A 267 2.97 12.92 -18.54
N ASN A 268 2.46 12.04 -17.66
CA ASN A 268 1.08 11.58 -17.61
C ASN A 268 0.27 12.26 -16.48
N LEU A 269 0.55 13.53 -16.17
CA LEU A 269 0.04 14.24 -14.99
C LEU A 269 -1.48 14.20 -14.86
N GLU A 270 -2.25 14.41 -15.94
CA GLU A 270 -3.71 14.42 -15.86
C GLU A 270 -4.30 13.04 -15.58
N ALA A 271 -3.71 11.98 -16.14
CA ALA A 271 -4.08 10.61 -15.81
C ALA A 271 -3.70 10.24 -14.35
N ALA A 272 -2.53 10.71 -13.89
CA ALA A 272 -2.09 10.55 -12.51
C ALA A 272 -3.04 11.24 -11.51
N LYS A 273 -3.48 12.47 -11.79
CA LYS A 273 -4.49 13.18 -10.99
C LYS A 273 -5.84 12.45 -10.99
N THR A 274 -6.26 11.93 -12.14
CA THR A 274 -7.50 11.15 -12.26
C THR A 274 -7.45 9.90 -11.37
N LEU A 275 -6.34 9.19 -11.38
CA LEU A 275 -6.17 8.02 -10.51
C LEU A 275 -6.10 8.41 -9.03
N MET A 276 -5.45 9.53 -8.68
CA MET A 276 -5.42 10.02 -7.30
C MET A 276 -6.80 10.43 -6.79
N ASP A 277 -7.59 11.17 -7.59
CA ASP A 277 -8.98 11.51 -7.26
C ASP A 277 -9.82 10.23 -7.02
N TRP A 278 -9.67 9.24 -7.91
CA TRP A 278 -10.39 7.98 -7.80
C TRP A 278 -9.95 7.16 -6.59
N SER A 279 -8.66 7.16 -6.25
CA SER A 279 -8.08 6.37 -5.15
C SER A 279 -8.67 6.71 -3.77
N ILE A 280 -9.25 7.90 -3.61
CA ILE A 280 -9.95 8.33 -2.39
C ILE A 280 -11.48 8.39 -2.55
N SER A 281 -12.01 7.88 -3.66
CA SER A 281 -13.46 7.84 -3.91
C SER A 281 -14.16 6.79 -3.04
N LYS A 282 -15.49 6.90 -2.93
CA LYS A 282 -16.30 5.87 -2.23
C LYS A 282 -16.13 4.50 -2.85
N THR A 283 -16.07 4.39 -4.18
CA THR A 283 -15.83 3.12 -4.89
C THR A 283 -14.51 2.49 -4.48
N ALA A 284 -13.44 3.28 -4.43
CA ALA A 284 -12.14 2.82 -3.98
C ALA A 284 -12.17 2.37 -2.50
N MET A 285 -12.81 3.17 -1.62
CA MET A 285 -12.92 2.83 -0.19
C MET A 285 -13.70 1.54 0.05
N GLU A 286 -14.79 1.28 -0.70
CA GLU A 286 -15.50 0.01 -0.63
C GLU A 286 -14.61 -1.16 -1.06
N MET A 287 -13.79 -0.96 -2.08
CA MET A 287 -12.81 -1.95 -2.53
C MET A 287 -11.75 -2.23 -1.47
N TYR A 288 -11.16 -1.17 -0.86
CA TYR A 288 -10.16 -1.34 0.21
C TYR A 288 -10.75 -2.01 1.43
N ASN A 289 -11.96 -1.63 1.85
CA ASN A 289 -12.62 -2.22 3.02
C ASN A 289 -12.96 -3.72 2.86
N GLY A 290 -12.88 -4.27 1.68
CA GLY A 290 -12.88 -5.73 1.46
C GLY A 290 -11.65 -6.44 2.06
N THR A 291 -10.62 -5.68 2.44
CA THR A 291 -9.36 -6.17 3.02
C THR A 291 -9.03 -5.48 4.34
N PHE A 292 -9.17 -4.16 4.41
CA PHE A 292 -8.72 -3.32 5.52
C PHE A 292 -9.88 -2.91 6.40
N ALA A 293 -9.75 -3.13 7.72
CA ALA A 293 -10.76 -2.73 8.70
C ALA A 293 -10.79 -1.21 8.92
N VAL A 294 -9.74 -0.51 8.51
CA VAL A 294 -9.63 0.95 8.57
C VAL A 294 -9.47 1.47 7.15
N VAL A 295 -10.35 2.37 6.73
CA VAL A 295 -10.24 3.14 5.49
C VAL A 295 -10.30 4.63 5.80
N SER A 296 -9.67 5.44 4.98
CA SER A 296 -9.47 6.87 5.27
C SER A 296 -10.75 7.72 5.15
N TYR A 297 -11.77 7.28 4.42
CA TYR A 297 -13.01 8.03 4.23
C TYR A 297 -13.90 7.92 5.48
N LYS A 298 -14.25 9.08 6.07
CA LYS A 298 -15.06 9.17 7.30
C LYS A 298 -16.35 8.35 7.20
N GLY A 299 -16.56 7.46 8.16
CA GLY A 299 -17.79 6.68 8.29
C GLY A 299 -17.96 5.52 7.29
N MET A 300 -16.96 5.21 6.47
CA MET A 300 -17.02 4.09 5.52
C MET A 300 -16.39 2.79 6.01
N ALA A 301 -15.57 2.82 7.04
CA ALA A 301 -14.98 1.60 7.63
C ALA A 301 -16.06 0.63 8.10
N LYS A 302 -15.94 -0.64 7.72
CA LYS A 302 -16.83 -1.74 8.11
C LYS A 302 -15.99 -2.88 8.71
N PRO A 303 -16.54 -3.67 9.63
CA PRO A 303 -15.87 -4.87 10.13
C PRO A 303 -15.42 -5.78 8.99
N VAL A 304 -14.23 -6.33 9.12
CA VAL A 304 -13.67 -7.35 8.23
C VAL A 304 -13.73 -8.69 8.95
N GLU A 305 -14.13 -9.75 8.24
CA GLU A 305 -14.28 -11.08 8.82
C GLU A 305 -12.95 -11.57 9.42
N HIS A 306 -13.02 -12.13 10.63
CA HIS A 306 -11.87 -12.62 11.41
C HIS A 306 -10.84 -11.55 11.83
N PHE A 307 -11.07 -10.28 11.53
CA PHE A 307 -10.21 -9.21 12.04
C PHE A 307 -10.53 -8.94 13.52
N PRO A 308 -9.54 -8.98 14.42
CA PRO A 308 -9.80 -8.77 15.85
C PRO A 308 -10.26 -7.32 16.09
N PRO A 309 -11.51 -7.08 16.56
CA PRO A 309 -12.03 -5.72 16.74
C PRO A 309 -11.28 -4.93 17.82
N GLU A 310 -10.77 -5.61 18.86
CA GLU A 310 -9.97 -5.02 19.93
C GLU A 310 -8.64 -4.44 19.45
N LEU A 311 -8.18 -4.86 18.27
CA LEU A 311 -6.90 -4.41 17.70
C LEU A 311 -6.89 -2.91 17.45
N LEU A 312 -8.04 -2.32 17.07
CA LEU A 312 -8.14 -0.89 16.83
C LEU A 312 -7.90 -0.06 18.11
N ASP A 313 -8.32 -0.57 19.25
CA ASP A 313 -8.11 0.08 20.56
C ASP A 313 -6.66 -0.07 21.05
N LYS A 314 -5.90 -0.99 20.45
CA LYS A 314 -4.50 -1.28 20.77
C LYS A 314 -3.51 -0.59 19.84
N MET A 315 -3.99 0.11 18.82
CA MET A 315 -3.12 0.89 17.93
C MET A 315 -2.44 2.01 18.71
N ILE A 316 -1.11 2.05 18.67
CA ILE A 316 -0.33 3.12 19.33
C ILE A 316 -0.57 4.47 18.65
N VAL A 317 -0.26 5.56 19.35
CA VAL A 317 -0.08 6.86 18.69
C VAL A 317 1.22 6.78 17.90
N ASN A 318 1.12 6.52 16.61
CA ASN A 318 2.27 6.31 15.75
C ASN A 318 2.83 7.64 15.25
N ASP A 319 4.11 7.89 15.48
CA ASP A 319 4.85 9.04 14.96
C ASP A 319 5.51 8.67 13.63
N PHE A 320 4.81 8.99 12.52
CA PHE A 320 5.30 8.73 11.16
C PHE A 320 6.52 9.60 10.80
N GLU A 321 6.63 10.80 11.36
CA GLU A 321 7.80 11.66 11.16
C GLU A 321 9.03 11.07 11.84
N PHE A 322 8.89 10.58 13.08
CA PHE A 322 9.94 9.82 13.74
C PHE A 322 10.39 8.65 12.88
N ALA A 323 9.45 7.83 12.40
CA ALA A 323 9.75 6.69 11.57
C ALA A 323 10.50 7.09 10.28
N ALA A 324 10.02 8.12 9.57
CA ALA A 324 10.62 8.59 8.33
C ALA A 324 12.05 9.17 8.56
N ASN A 325 12.18 10.06 9.52
CA ASN A 325 13.43 10.78 9.80
C ASN A 325 14.55 9.86 10.32
N ASN A 326 14.18 8.82 11.07
CA ASN A 326 15.14 7.89 11.65
C ASN A 326 15.31 6.59 10.85
N ARG A 327 14.56 6.39 9.74
CA ARG A 327 14.56 5.14 8.98
C ARG A 327 15.98 4.64 8.66
N LYS A 328 16.82 5.48 8.11
CA LYS A 328 18.18 5.11 7.71
C LYS A 328 19.02 4.62 8.89
N ALA A 329 18.97 5.32 10.01
CA ALA A 329 19.71 4.96 11.22
C ALA A 329 19.17 3.66 11.84
N ILE A 330 17.85 3.53 11.94
CA ILE A 330 17.17 2.33 12.45
C ILE A 330 17.54 1.09 11.61
N LEU A 331 17.45 1.19 10.29
CA LEU A 331 17.77 0.07 9.40
C LEU A 331 19.24 -0.32 9.47
N ALA A 332 20.15 0.65 9.54
CA ALA A 332 21.58 0.38 9.66
C ALA A 332 21.93 -0.32 11.00
N GLU A 333 21.35 0.12 12.12
CA GLU A 333 21.58 -0.51 13.42
C GLU A 333 20.94 -1.89 13.50
N TRP A 334 19.73 -2.05 12.94
CA TRP A 334 19.07 -3.35 12.86
C TRP A 334 19.91 -4.36 12.05
N GLN A 335 20.38 -3.97 10.88
CA GLN A 335 21.21 -4.81 10.01
C GLN A 335 22.48 -5.23 10.73
N LYS A 336 23.15 -4.30 11.37
CA LYS A 336 24.37 -4.60 12.16
C LYS A 336 24.14 -5.65 13.25
N ARG A 337 22.96 -5.62 13.90
CA ARG A 337 22.65 -6.52 15.03
C ARG A 337 22.12 -7.87 14.58
N TYR A 338 21.27 -7.92 13.52
CA TYR A 338 20.39 -9.08 13.31
C TYR A 338 20.44 -9.71 11.93
N ASP A 339 21.14 -9.15 10.97
CA ASP A 339 21.13 -9.61 9.56
C ASP A 339 21.60 -11.06 9.36
N SER A 340 22.27 -11.63 10.34
CA SER A 340 22.79 -13.00 10.28
C SER A 340 21.71 -14.10 10.11
N LYS A 341 20.44 -13.77 10.29
CA LYS A 341 19.29 -14.68 10.12
C LYS A 341 18.36 -14.27 8.96
N SER A 342 18.78 -13.31 8.13
CA SER A 342 18.00 -12.87 6.97
C SER A 342 18.06 -13.88 5.83
N ASP A 343 16.94 -14.05 5.09
CA ASP A 343 16.84 -14.87 3.86
C ASP A 343 17.67 -14.29 2.72
#